data_f8dcca7441dbbd57d40949fe902f5ac8
#
_entry.id   f8dcca7441dbbd57d40949fe902f5ac8
#
_cell.length_a   1.000
_cell.length_b   1.000
_cell.length_c   1.000
_cell.angle_alpha   90.00
_cell.angle_beta   90.00
_cell.angle_gamma   90.00
#
_symmetry.space_group_name_H-M   'P 1'
#
loop_
_entity.id
_entity.type
_entity.pdbx_description
1 polymer ?
#
loop_
_entity_poly.entity_id
_entity_poly.type
_entity_poly.pdbx_seq_one_letter_code
_entity_poly.pdbx_strand_id
1 'polypeptide(L)'
;MFSYAGLGIGVLLLLSSVQMYININHLLREKNPRKSGFDFISVTKTITNQNMGSDNRFTISDISELKSQPFIKDAAPLISNQFRAKASAGNIIPFSTDLFLESVKNDFLDTVPPSFSWQPGQQDVPIIFSADFLEMYNIFAPAQGLPQLSESSIGVVNIILECYGPGGVQNFRGHIVALSDRINSVLVPENFLVWANKEYGNSVNAPAARVYVKTSDANDPQLLNFLEQKNYHVNKDKTKFGRVKQVLQAVVTGLGGFAVLVILLAMMLFSFYLQLMIARSKDNLQLLITLGYSPGWLSKTVSRKWIPVYVLIIFSALLLTALFQYIFKQAVLSGRDELSPFLNYSIVLLAAILLLLCVYVNNRLIRKLLYRL
;
A
#
# COMPACT_ATOMS: atom_id res chain seq x y z
N MET A 1 -15.30 32.23 -24.01
CA MET A 1 -15.78 31.51 -22.83
C MET A 1 -15.27 30.06 -22.78
N PHE A 2 -15.46 29.25 -23.81
CA PHE A 2 -15.07 27.80 -23.79
C PHE A 2 -13.60 27.52 -23.49
N SER A 3 -12.67 28.36 -23.97
CA SER A 3 -11.23 28.16 -23.72
C SER A 3 -10.84 28.29 -22.23
N TYR A 4 -11.49 29.21 -21.50
CA TYR A 4 -11.22 29.38 -20.06
C TYR A 4 -11.82 28.23 -19.23
N ALA A 5 -13.02 27.80 -19.61
CA ALA A 5 -13.65 26.66 -18.96
C ALA A 5 -12.81 25.37 -19.18
N GLY A 6 -12.32 25.16 -20.42
CA GLY A 6 -11.44 24.05 -20.73
C GLY A 6 -10.13 24.07 -19.93
N LEU A 7 -9.49 25.24 -19.80
CA LEU A 7 -8.29 25.39 -18.98
C LEU A 7 -8.59 25.11 -17.50
N GLY A 8 -9.70 25.64 -16.97
CA GLY A 8 -10.10 25.41 -15.57
C GLY A 8 -10.37 23.96 -15.28
N ILE A 9 -11.11 23.25 -16.14
CA ILE A 9 -11.38 21.82 -16.03
C ILE A 9 -10.07 21.03 -16.12
N GLY A 10 -9.20 21.32 -17.07
CA GLY A 10 -7.92 20.65 -17.21
C GLY A 10 -7.02 20.81 -16.00
N VAL A 11 -6.90 22.02 -15.47
CA VAL A 11 -6.11 22.29 -14.24
C VAL A 11 -6.72 21.58 -13.05
N LEU A 12 -8.05 21.62 -12.87
CA LEU A 12 -8.75 20.94 -11.78
C LEU A 12 -8.51 19.42 -11.82
N LEU A 13 -8.66 18.81 -13.00
CA LEU A 13 -8.43 17.37 -13.18
C LEU A 13 -6.98 17.00 -12.88
N LEU A 14 -6.01 17.80 -13.32
CA LEU A 14 -4.60 17.53 -13.07
C LEU A 14 -4.26 17.62 -11.58
N LEU A 15 -4.68 18.71 -10.90
CA LEU A 15 -4.41 18.90 -9.47
C LEU A 15 -5.09 17.81 -8.63
N SER A 16 -6.35 17.48 -8.94
CA SER A 16 -7.10 16.43 -8.25
C SER A 16 -6.49 15.04 -8.48
N SER A 17 -6.03 14.75 -9.71
CA SER A 17 -5.35 13.50 -10.04
C SER A 17 -4.04 13.34 -9.24
N VAL A 18 -3.19 14.38 -9.21
CA VAL A 18 -1.93 14.32 -8.47
C VAL A 18 -2.18 14.21 -6.96
N GLN A 19 -3.18 14.94 -6.41
CA GLN A 19 -3.58 14.83 -5.00
C GLN A 19 -4.04 13.41 -4.67
N MET A 20 -4.88 12.80 -5.52
CA MET A 20 -5.37 11.45 -5.31
C MET A 20 -4.24 10.41 -5.39
N TYR A 21 -3.29 10.60 -6.31
CA TYR A 21 -2.10 9.75 -6.39
C TYR A 21 -1.27 9.79 -5.10
N ILE A 22 -1.08 10.98 -4.54
CA ILE A 22 -0.37 11.17 -3.25
C ILE A 22 -1.15 10.50 -2.12
N ASN A 23 -2.47 10.70 -2.06
CA ASN A 23 -3.33 10.08 -1.04
C ASN A 23 -3.27 8.55 -1.09
N ILE A 24 -3.39 7.95 -2.29
CA ILE A 24 -3.28 6.50 -2.48
C ILE A 24 -1.92 6.00 -1.98
N ASN A 25 -0.85 6.69 -2.32
CA ASN A 25 0.48 6.30 -1.86
C ASN A 25 0.65 6.42 -0.34
N HIS A 26 0.07 7.44 0.30
CA HIS A 26 0.08 7.58 1.76
C HIS A 26 -0.71 6.46 2.44
N LEU A 27 -1.98 6.25 2.05
CA LEU A 27 -2.83 5.21 2.61
C LEU A 27 -2.22 3.80 2.52
N LEU A 28 -1.45 3.56 1.47
CA LEU A 28 -0.85 2.25 1.22
C LEU A 28 0.55 2.07 1.84
N ARG A 29 1.22 3.18 2.17
CA ARG A 29 2.48 3.14 2.93
C ARG A 29 2.25 2.84 4.41
N GLU A 30 1.19 3.35 5.00
CA GLU A 30 0.95 3.23 6.45
C GLU A 30 0.32 1.88 6.84
N LYS A 31 -0.49 1.26 5.96
CA LYS A 31 -1.05 -0.09 6.21
C LYS A 31 -0.07 -1.26 6.05
N ASN A 32 1.06 -1.03 5.43
CA ASN A 32 2.18 -1.97 5.43
C ASN A 32 3.42 -1.18 5.85
N PRO A 33 3.78 -1.16 7.14
CA PRO A 33 5.10 -0.73 7.52
C PRO A 33 6.09 -1.71 6.89
N ARG A 34 6.53 -1.38 5.67
CA ARG A 34 7.68 -2.02 5.03
C ARG A 34 8.89 -1.69 5.87
N LYS A 35 9.00 -2.29 7.05
CA LYS A 35 10.19 -2.15 7.91
C LYS A 35 11.48 -2.49 7.17
N SER A 36 11.37 -3.17 6.01
CA SER A 36 12.51 -3.65 5.23
C SER A 36 12.45 -3.35 3.73
N GLY A 37 11.43 -2.63 3.21
CA GLY A 37 11.31 -2.34 1.77
C GLY A 37 10.94 -3.56 0.89
N PHE A 38 10.56 -4.69 1.49
CA PHE A 38 10.20 -5.93 0.80
C PHE A 38 8.76 -6.34 1.09
N ASP A 39 8.16 -7.04 0.13
CA ASP A 39 6.90 -7.73 0.29
C ASP A 39 7.14 -9.18 0.72
N PHE A 40 6.21 -9.74 1.50
CA PHE A 40 6.26 -11.11 1.97
C PHE A 40 4.99 -11.82 1.56
N ILE A 41 5.13 -12.98 0.95
CA ILE A 41 4.00 -13.81 0.52
C ILE A 41 4.12 -15.22 1.09
N SER A 42 2.99 -15.77 1.50
CA SER A 42 2.89 -17.18 1.92
C SER A 42 2.53 -18.02 0.71
N VAL A 43 3.33 -19.04 0.46
CA VAL A 43 3.21 -19.96 -0.66
C VAL A 43 2.92 -21.35 -0.15
N THR A 44 1.92 -22.03 -0.73
CA THR A 44 1.59 -23.45 -0.49
C THR A 44 1.54 -24.20 -1.81
N LYS A 45 1.71 -25.51 -1.80
CA LYS A 45 1.42 -26.33 -2.99
C LYS A 45 -0.09 -26.43 -3.19
N THR A 46 -0.54 -26.34 -4.43
CA THR A 46 -1.97 -26.46 -4.76
C THR A 46 -2.42 -27.92 -4.57
N ILE A 47 -3.44 -28.12 -3.74
CA ILE A 47 -4.05 -29.45 -3.56
C ILE A 47 -5.16 -29.60 -4.61
N THR A 48 -5.08 -30.66 -5.41
CA THR A 48 -6.05 -31.05 -6.43
C THR A 48 -6.58 -32.43 -6.14
N ASN A 49 -7.65 -32.84 -6.81
CA ASN A 49 -8.18 -34.21 -6.67
C ASN A 49 -7.16 -35.30 -7.06
N GLN A 50 -6.16 -34.95 -7.86
CA GLN A 50 -5.13 -35.88 -8.32
C GLN A 50 -4.00 -36.08 -7.30
N ASN A 51 -3.67 -35.05 -6.50
CA ASN A 51 -2.60 -35.10 -5.52
C ASN A 51 -3.11 -35.10 -4.08
N MET A 52 -4.43 -35.16 -3.88
CA MET A 52 -5.04 -35.28 -2.57
C MET A 52 -4.65 -36.62 -1.93
N GLY A 53 -4.05 -36.57 -0.72
CA GLY A 53 -3.52 -37.75 -0.04
C GLY A 53 -2.05 -38.07 -0.29
N SER A 54 -1.39 -37.36 -1.24
CA SER A 54 0.07 -37.40 -1.39
C SER A 54 0.77 -36.37 -0.51
N ASP A 55 2.09 -36.47 -0.34
CA ASP A 55 2.86 -35.48 0.40
C ASP A 55 3.06 -34.20 -0.41
N ASN A 56 2.23 -33.20 -0.11
CA ASN A 56 2.26 -31.89 -0.76
C ASN A 56 3.15 -30.87 -0.02
N ARG A 57 4.06 -31.34 0.85
CA ARG A 57 5.00 -30.45 1.56
C ARG A 57 6.18 -30.05 0.67
N PHE A 58 6.83 -28.94 1.02
CA PHE A 58 8.00 -28.44 0.32
C PHE A 58 9.23 -29.24 0.70
N THR A 59 9.98 -29.67 -0.29
CA THR A 59 11.29 -30.27 -0.12
C THR A 59 12.39 -29.20 -0.02
N ILE A 60 13.58 -29.58 0.41
CA ILE A 60 14.76 -28.70 0.41
C ILE A 60 15.06 -28.21 -1.01
N SER A 61 14.86 -29.07 -2.02
CA SER A 61 15.04 -28.72 -3.43
C SER A 61 14.06 -27.62 -3.88
N ASP A 62 12.77 -27.74 -3.51
CA ASP A 62 11.76 -26.73 -3.82
C ASP A 62 12.14 -25.34 -3.24
N ILE A 63 12.62 -25.34 -1.99
CA ILE A 63 13.03 -24.10 -1.31
C ILE A 63 14.28 -23.51 -1.96
N SER A 64 15.24 -24.34 -2.37
CA SER A 64 16.44 -23.91 -3.06
C SER A 64 16.11 -23.34 -4.44
N GLU A 65 15.17 -23.94 -5.15
CA GLU A 65 14.69 -23.44 -6.45
C GLU A 65 13.99 -22.08 -6.30
N LEU A 66 13.15 -21.91 -5.26
CA LEU A 66 12.56 -20.61 -4.94
C LEU A 66 13.63 -19.54 -4.71
N LYS A 67 14.66 -19.85 -3.93
CA LYS A 67 15.77 -18.91 -3.63
C LYS A 67 16.61 -18.56 -4.84
N SER A 68 16.68 -19.42 -5.85
CA SER A 68 17.48 -19.18 -7.07
C SER A 68 16.82 -18.19 -8.03
N GLN A 69 15.55 -17.84 -7.84
CA GLN A 69 14.84 -16.92 -8.73
C GLN A 69 15.27 -15.47 -8.52
N PRO A 70 15.54 -14.69 -9.59
CA PRO A 70 16.06 -13.32 -9.47
C PRO A 70 15.08 -12.34 -8.84
N PHE A 71 13.78 -12.61 -8.93
CA PHE A 71 12.70 -11.80 -8.32
C PHE A 71 12.40 -12.21 -6.87
N ILE A 72 13.02 -13.28 -6.35
CA ILE A 72 12.92 -13.73 -4.97
C ILE A 72 14.21 -13.36 -4.23
N LYS A 73 14.08 -12.61 -3.14
CA LYS A 73 15.24 -12.19 -2.34
C LYS A 73 15.65 -13.23 -1.31
N ASP A 74 14.67 -13.89 -0.71
CA ASP A 74 14.87 -15.02 0.18
C ASP A 74 13.57 -15.82 0.33
N ALA A 75 13.67 -17.06 0.77
CA ALA A 75 12.55 -17.93 1.07
C ALA A 75 12.85 -18.75 2.33
N ALA A 76 11.89 -18.82 3.25
CA ALA A 76 12.04 -19.58 4.48
C ALA A 76 10.84 -20.52 4.70
N PRO A 77 11.08 -21.78 5.09
CA PRO A 77 10.00 -22.68 5.45
C PRO A 77 9.32 -22.20 6.73
N LEU A 78 8.00 -22.32 6.80
CA LEU A 78 7.26 -22.29 8.04
C LEU A 78 7.32 -23.69 8.66
N ILE A 79 8.07 -23.81 9.74
CA ILE A 79 8.16 -25.05 10.49
C ILE A 79 6.91 -25.18 11.35
N SER A 80 6.20 -26.30 11.29
CA SER A 80 5.03 -26.58 12.13
C SER A 80 5.32 -27.63 13.19
N ASN A 81 4.52 -27.63 14.26
CA ASN A 81 4.61 -28.66 15.28
C ASN A 81 4.30 -30.05 14.72
N GLN A 82 5.12 -31.04 15.09
CA GLN A 82 4.97 -32.46 14.72
C GLN A 82 4.44 -33.29 15.90
N PHE A 83 3.86 -32.62 16.88
CA PHE A 83 3.25 -33.19 18.08
C PHE A 83 1.90 -32.52 18.33
N ARG A 84 1.05 -33.11 19.10
CA ARG A 84 -0.21 -32.48 19.49
C ARG A 84 0.08 -31.40 20.51
N ALA A 85 -0.39 -30.19 20.22
CA ALA A 85 -0.35 -29.07 21.14
C ALA A 85 -1.77 -28.58 21.43
N LYS A 86 -2.05 -28.23 22.69
CA LYS A 86 -3.31 -27.59 23.09
C LYS A 86 -3.02 -26.30 23.82
N ALA A 87 -3.93 -25.34 23.67
CA ALA A 87 -3.97 -24.16 24.51
C ALA A 87 -5.19 -24.19 25.39
N SER A 88 -5.03 -23.80 26.65
CA SER A 88 -6.12 -23.51 27.58
C SER A 88 -5.84 -22.18 28.30
N ALA A 89 -6.88 -21.48 28.70
CA ALA A 89 -6.75 -20.29 29.53
C ALA A 89 -6.87 -20.59 31.04
N GLY A 90 -6.60 -21.83 31.41
CA GLY A 90 -6.71 -22.33 32.77
C GLY A 90 -8.15 -22.31 33.29
N ASN A 91 -8.31 -22.11 34.60
CA ASN A 91 -9.63 -22.09 35.24
C ASN A 91 -10.38 -20.76 35.10
N ILE A 92 -9.75 -19.76 34.52
CA ILE A 92 -10.33 -18.39 34.41
C ILE A 92 -11.31 -18.32 33.23
N ILE A 93 -10.98 -18.97 32.13
CA ILE A 93 -11.82 -19.05 30.94
C ILE A 93 -11.92 -20.53 30.56
N PRO A 94 -13.10 -21.14 30.52
CA PRO A 94 -13.27 -22.57 30.17
C PRO A 94 -13.10 -22.75 28.66
N PHE A 95 -11.91 -22.44 28.16
CA PHE A 95 -11.55 -22.53 26.75
C PHE A 95 -10.32 -23.44 26.59
N SER A 96 -10.46 -24.45 25.78
CA SER A 96 -9.34 -25.32 25.37
C SER A 96 -9.48 -25.62 23.88
N THR A 97 -8.40 -25.46 23.14
CA THR A 97 -8.36 -25.75 21.70
C THR A 97 -7.04 -26.41 21.32
N ASP A 98 -7.08 -27.29 20.30
CA ASP A 98 -5.86 -27.76 19.68
C ASP A 98 -5.19 -26.59 18.93
N LEU A 99 -3.88 -26.48 19.07
CA LEU A 99 -3.07 -25.43 18.44
C LEU A 99 -2.15 -26.00 17.37
N PHE A 100 -2.07 -25.28 16.27
CA PHE A 100 -1.02 -25.43 15.27
C PHE A 100 0.02 -24.35 15.53
N LEU A 101 1.15 -24.76 16.10
CA LEU A 101 2.28 -23.88 16.35
C LEU A 101 3.17 -23.85 15.11
N GLU A 102 3.62 -22.68 14.76
CA GLU A 102 4.56 -22.50 13.66
C GLU A 102 5.72 -21.61 14.07
N SER A 103 6.82 -21.73 13.35
CA SER A 103 7.95 -20.83 13.46
C SER A 103 8.54 -20.53 12.09
N VAL A 104 9.13 -19.36 11.99
CA VAL A 104 9.89 -18.90 10.82
C VAL A 104 11.05 -18.05 11.31
N LYS A 105 12.09 -17.91 10.49
CA LYS A 105 13.22 -17.03 10.79
C LYS A 105 12.76 -15.62 11.09
N ASN A 106 13.38 -14.98 12.08
CA ASN A 106 13.03 -13.65 12.56
C ASN A 106 13.00 -12.55 11.46
N ASP A 107 13.83 -12.71 10.41
CA ASP A 107 13.88 -11.79 9.27
C ASP A 107 12.58 -11.73 8.45
N PHE A 108 11.71 -12.73 8.61
CA PHE A 108 10.41 -12.82 7.93
C PHE A 108 9.26 -12.28 8.78
N LEU A 109 9.50 -11.97 10.04
CA LEU A 109 8.50 -11.44 10.95
C LEU A 109 8.35 -9.92 10.78
N ASP A 110 7.13 -9.43 10.89
CA ASP A 110 6.82 -7.99 10.88
C ASP A 110 7.18 -7.33 12.22
N THR A 111 7.02 -8.06 13.31
CA THR A 111 7.33 -7.60 14.66
C THR A 111 8.10 -8.68 15.40
N VAL A 112 9.29 -8.35 15.90
CA VAL A 112 10.11 -9.24 16.74
C VAL A 112 10.44 -8.49 18.03
N PRO A 113 9.64 -8.68 19.09
CA PRO A 113 9.99 -8.10 20.40
C PRO A 113 11.28 -8.73 20.92
N PRO A 114 12.07 -7.99 21.72
CA PRO A 114 13.27 -8.55 22.36
C PRO A 114 12.99 -9.78 23.25
N SER A 115 11.76 -9.87 23.77
CA SER A 115 11.28 -11.02 24.56
C SER A 115 10.95 -12.25 23.72
N PHE A 116 10.92 -12.16 22.38
CA PHE A 116 10.63 -13.29 21.50
C PHE A 116 11.87 -14.18 21.32
N SER A 117 12.31 -14.79 22.42
CA SER A 117 13.39 -15.76 22.44
C SER A 117 13.12 -16.82 23.51
N TRP A 118 13.62 -18.03 23.32
CA TRP A 118 13.45 -19.13 24.24
C TRP A 118 14.72 -19.99 24.28
N GLN A 119 15.01 -20.57 25.45
CA GLN A 119 16.11 -21.50 25.64
C GLN A 119 15.61 -22.77 26.35
N PRO A 120 16.24 -23.95 26.10
CA PRO A 120 15.90 -25.18 26.79
C PRO A 120 15.92 -25.02 28.30
N GLY A 121 14.85 -25.51 28.96
CA GLY A 121 14.65 -25.37 30.40
C GLY A 121 13.77 -24.20 30.84
N GLN A 122 13.45 -23.25 29.97
CA GLN A 122 12.49 -22.20 30.28
C GLN A 122 11.07 -22.72 30.23
N GLN A 123 10.25 -22.36 31.23
CA GLN A 123 8.83 -22.70 31.29
C GLN A 123 7.93 -21.69 30.53
N ASP A 124 8.43 -20.48 30.33
CA ASP A 124 7.68 -19.40 29.65
C ASP A 124 8.01 -19.40 28.16
N VAL A 125 6.97 -19.51 27.33
CA VAL A 125 7.08 -19.51 25.87
C VAL A 125 6.42 -18.25 25.30
N PRO A 126 7.19 -17.33 24.72
CA PRO A 126 6.62 -16.16 24.09
C PRO A 126 5.93 -16.52 22.77
N ILE A 127 4.77 -15.93 22.55
CA ILE A 127 3.90 -16.18 21.39
C ILE A 127 3.68 -14.90 20.63
N ILE A 128 3.86 -14.93 19.32
CA ILE A 128 3.32 -13.91 18.42
C ILE A 128 2.03 -14.45 17.81
N PHE A 129 0.93 -13.75 18.05
CA PHE A 129 -0.40 -14.23 17.70
C PHE A 129 -0.91 -13.48 16.45
N SER A 130 -1.70 -14.13 15.59
CA SER A 130 -2.30 -13.46 14.46
C SER A 130 -3.39 -12.49 14.91
N ALA A 131 -3.37 -11.26 14.37
CA ALA A 131 -4.45 -10.29 14.59
C ALA A 131 -5.79 -10.81 14.08
N ASP A 132 -5.82 -11.55 12.96
CA ASP A 132 -7.03 -12.19 12.42
C ASP A 132 -7.66 -13.18 13.44
N PHE A 133 -6.84 -13.89 14.21
CA PHE A 133 -7.34 -14.82 15.24
C PHE A 133 -7.92 -14.08 16.44
N LEU A 134 -7.34 -12.94 16.82
CA LEU A 134 -7.91 -12.09 17.86
C LEU A 134 -9.26 -11.52 17.44
N GLU A 135 -9.36 -11.07 16.20
CA GLU A 135 -10.62 -10.57 15.65
C GLU A 135 -11.68 -11.67 15.61
N MET A 136 -11.32 -12.87 15.15
CA MET A 136 -12.21 -14.03 15.14
C MET A 136 -12.66 -14.39 16.56
N TYR A 137 -11.75 -14.41 17.54
CA TYR A 137 -12.09 -14.64 18.95
C TYR A 137 -13.11 -13.60 19.43
N ASN A 138 -12.87 -12.32 19.16
CA ASN A 138 -13.74 -11.23 19.58
C ASN A 138 -15.15 -11.25 18.95
N ILE A 139 -15.29 -11.86 17.77
CA ILE A 139 -16.60 -12.07 17.12
C ILE A 139 -17.40 -13.16 17.87
N PHE A 140 -16.76 -14.26 18.26
CA PHE A 140 -17.45 -15.42 18.84
C PHE A 140 -17.51 -15.41 20.38
N ALA A 141 -16.57 -14.74 21.06
CA ALA A 141 -16.46 -14.72 22.50
C ALA A 141 -17.76 -14.29 23.24
N PRO A 142 -18.47 -13.20 22.83
CA PRO A 142 -19.69 -12.79 23.52
C PRO A 142 -20.79 -13.84 23.50
N ALA A 143 -20.93 -14.59 22.40
CA ALA A 143 -21.92 -15.66 22.28
C ALA A 143 -21.66 -16.85 23.24
N GLN A 144 -20.41 -16.98 23.71
CA GLN A 144 -19.99 -18.00 24.68
C GLN A 144 -19.90 -17.44 26.11
N GLY A 145 -20.34 -16.22 26.36
CA GLY A 145 -20.19 -15.53 27.65
C GLY A 145 -18.74 -15.18 28.01
N LEU A 146 -17.84 -15.14 27.02
CA LEU A 146 -16.44 -14.81 27.21
C LEU A 146 -16.19 -13.31 26.95
N PRO A 147 -15.22 -12.69 27.68
CA PRO A 147 -14.88 -11.29 27.46
C PRO A 147 -14.19 -11.09 26.11
N GLN A 148 -14.48 -9.98 25.47
CA GLN A 148 -13.69 -9.50 24.32
C GLN A 148 -12.33 -8.97 24.81
N LEU A 149 -11.30 -9.17 23.99
CA LEU A 149 -9.93 -8.80 24.30
C LEU A 149 -9.47 -7.67 23.38
N SER A 150 -8.87 -6.64 23.94
CA SER A 150 -8.18 -5.61 23.17
C SER A 150 -6.72 -6.03 22.90
N GLU A 151 -6.06 -5.38 21.95
CA GLU A 151 -4.63 -5.60 21.69
C GLU A 151 -3.76 -5.36 22.93
N SER A 152 -4.16 -4.40 23.78
CA SER A 152 -3.44 -4.10 25.03
C SER A 152 -3.70 -5.13 26.15
N SER A 153 -4.86 -5.76 26.15
CA SER A 153 -5.24 -6.73 27.20
C SER A 153 -4.83 -8.17 26.89
N ILE A 154 -4.57 -8.49 25.62
CA ILE A 154 -4.21 -9.86 25.24
C ILE A 154 -2.88 -10.31 25.84
N GLY A 155 -1.92 -9.41 26.06
CA GLY A 155 -0.63 -9.70 26.68
C GLY A 155 -0.73 -10.13 28.16
N VAL A 156 -1.86 -9.85 28.83
CA VAL A 156 -2.08 -10.25 30.24
C VAL A 156 -2.69 -11.65 30.32
N VAL A 157 -3.20 -12.19 29.21
CA VAL A 157 -3.81 -13.53 29.17
C VAL A 157 -2.72 -14.59 29.27
N ASN A 158 -2.73 -15.34 30.37
CA ASN A 158 -1.84 -16.49 30.52
C ASN A 158 -2.45 -17.70 29.79
N ILE A 159 -1.73 -18.22 28.85
CA ILE A 159 -2.10 -19.42 28.09
C ILE A 159 -1.31 -20.60 28.65
N ILE A 160 -1.99 -21.69 29.03
CA ILE A 160 -1.36 -22.96 29.33
C ILE A 160 -1.20 -23.68 27.99
N LEU A 161 0.04 -23.92 27.60
CA LEU A 161 0.40 -24.65 26.39
C LEU A 161 0.75 -26.09 26.78
N GLU A 162 -0.12 -27.03 26.44
CA GLU A 162 0.05 -28.45 26.69
C GLU A 162 0.70 -29.11 25.47
N CYS A 163 1.89 -29.68 25.65
CA CYS A 163 2.62 -30.41 24.61
C CYS A 163 2.55 -31.90 24.89
N TYR A 164 1.98 -32.68 23.97
CA TYR A 164 1.78 -34.11 24.09
C TYR A 164 2.91 -34.87 23.37
N GLY A 165 3.63 -35.73 24.09
CA GLY A 165 4.72 -36.55 23.55
C GLY A 165 4.74 -37.95 24.10
N PRO A 166 5.70 -38.80 23.70
CA PRO A 166 5.83 -40.17 24.18
C PRO A 166 6.01 -40.30 25.71
N GLY A 167 6.59 -39.28 26.34
CA GLY A 167 6.79 -39.18 27.79
C GLY A 167 5.61 -38.61 28.58
N GLY A 168 4.47 -38.36 27.95
CA GLY A 168 3.30 -37.76 28.58
C GLY A 168 3.05 -36.33 28.13
N VAL A 169 2.36 -35.54 28.97
CA VAL A 169 2.00 -34.15 28.70
C VAL A 169 2.89 -33.24 29.51
N GLN A 170 3.50 -32.26 28.84
CA GLN A 170 4.23 -31.21 29.52
C GLN A 170 3.54 -29.84 29.28
N ASN A 171 3.43 -29.08 30.37
CA ASN A 171 2.78 -27.78 30.36
C ASN A 171 3.81 -26.66 30.38
N PHE A 172 3.61 -25.69 29.48
CA PHE A 172 4.35 -24.42 29.41
C PHE A 172 3.41 -23.26 29.66
N ARG A 173 3.95 -22.14 30.10
CA ARG A 173 3.22 -20.86 30.18
C ARG A 173 3.43 -20.09 28.90
N GLY A 174 2.42 -20.04 28.05
CA GLY A 174 2.40 -19.19 26.86
C GLY A 174 1.98 -17.77 27.24
N HIS A 175 2.72 -16.76 26.75
CA HIS A 175 2.32 -15.36 26.86
C HIS A 175 2.45 -14.67 25.53
N ILE A 176 1.44 -13.90 25.16
CA ILE A 176 1.40 -13.19 23.89
C ILE A 176 2.23 -11.93 24.01
N VAL A 177 3.31 -11.83 23.24
CA VAL A 177 4.28 -10.71 23.27
C VAL A 177 4.05 -9.72 22.15
N ALA A 178 3.38 -10.13 21.07
CA ALA A 178 3.02 -9.26 19.95
C ALA A 178 1.87 -9.86 19.12
N LEU A 179 1.25 -9.00 18.31
CA LEU A 179 0.33 -9.40 17.25
C LEU A 179 1.02 -9.26 15.89
N SER A 180 0.69 -10.17 14.96
CA SER A 180 1.14 -10.11 13.58
C SER A 180 -0.04 -9.94 12.63
N ASP A 181 0.01 -8.92 11.79
CA ASP A 181 -0.92 -8.72 10.68
C ASP A 181 -0.47 -9.45 9.41
N ARG A 182 0.77 -9.90 9.40
CA ARG A 182 1.41 -10.52 8.23
C ARG A 182 1.20 -12.02 8.18
N ILE A 183 1.39 -12.69 9.32
CA ILE A 183 1.40 -14.15 9.40
C ILE A 183 0.14 -14.60 10.14
N ASN A 184 -0.75 -15.26 9.40
CA ASN A 184 -1.94 -15.86 9.98
C ASN A 184 -1.59 -17.21 10.63
N SER A 185 -1.02 -17.17 11.83
CA SER A 185 -0.56 -18.32 12.59
C SER A 185 -0.34 -17.98 14.08
N VAL A 186 -0.10 -19.02 14.87
CA VAL A 186 0.41 -18.93 16.24
C VAL A 186 1.92 -19.21 16.18
N LEU A 187 2.71 -18.13 16.27
CA LEU A 187 4.16 -18.22 16.12
C LEU A 187 4.84 -18.33 17.47
N VAL A 188 5.79 -19.27 17.54
CA VAL A 188 6.69 -19.45 18.67
C VAL A 188 8.15 -19.33 18.21
N PRO A 189 9.12 -19.08 19.11
CA PRO A 189 10.52 -19.04 18.75
C PRO A 189 10.99 -20.31 18.05
N GLU A 190 11.80 -20.18 17.01
CA GLU A 190 12.31 -21.31 16.22
C GLU A 190 13.01 -22.34 17.12
N ASN A 191 13.83 -21.86 18.08
CA ASN A 191 14.53 -22.73 19.03
C ASN A 191 13.58 -23.56 19.87
N PHE A 192 12.43 -23.00 20.31
CA PHE A 192 11.41 -23.76 21.03
C PHE A 192 10.82 -24.84 20.16
N LEU A 193 10.38 -24.48 18.93
CA LEU A 193 9.67 -25.43 18.09
C LEU A 193 10.55 -26.56 17.59
N VAL A 194 11.82 -26.27 17.23
CA VAL A 194 12.80 -27.29 16.83
C VAL A 194 13.07 -28.24 17.98
N TRP A 195 13.27 -27.73 19.20
CA TRP A 195 13.46 -28.53 20.40
C TRP A 195 12.21 -29.38 20.71
N ALA A 196 11.02 -28.78 20.69
CA ALA A 196 9.77 -29.47 21.00
C ALA A 196 9.41 -30.54 19.95
N ASN A 197 9.68 -30.33 18.68
CA ASN A 197 9.51 -31.33 17.62
C ASN A 197 10.42 -32.54 17.84
N LYS A 198 11.63 -32.33 18.32
CA LYS A 198 12.55 -33.43 18.67
C LYS A 198 12.09 -34.18 19.91
N GLU A 199 11.65 -33.45 20.94
CA GLU A 199 11.31 -34.04 22.24
C GLU A 199 9.94 -34.75 22.23
N TYR A 200 8.93 -34.13 21.61
CA TYR A 200 7.55 -34.64 21.62
C TYR A 200 7.13 -35.30 20.31
N GLY A 201 7.70 -34.85 19.16
CA GLY A 201 7.31 -35.30 17.82
C GLY A 201 8.20 -36.33 17.18
N ASN A 202 9.33 -36.72 17.85
CA ASN A 202 10.36 -37.63 17.30
C ASN A 202 10.85 -37.21 15.88
N SER A 203 10.78 -35.95 15.55
CA SER A 203 11.13 -35.42 14.22
C SER A 203 12.18 -34.32 14.32
N VAL A 204 13.30 -34.51 13.64
CA VAL A 204 14.36 -33.49 13.57
C VAL A 204 14.17 -32.58 12.38
N ASN A 205 13.60 -33.09 11.28
CA ASN A 205 13.39 -32.35 10.04
C ASN A 205 11.90 -32.40 9.67
N ALA A 206 11.13 -31.43 10.15
CA ALA A 206 9.74 -31.29 9.77
C ALA A 206 9.65 -30.67 8.38
N PRO A 207 9.11 -31.38 7.36
CA PRO A 207 8.88 -30.77 6.06
C PRO A 207 7.80 -29.70 6.18
N ALA A 208 7.99 -28.57 5.48
CA ALA A 208 7.12 -27.41 5.58
C ALA A 208 5.95 -27.50 4.60
N ALA A 209 4.73 -27.33 5.10
CA ALA A 209 3.54 -27.19 4.24
C ALA A 209 3.45 -25.81 3.59
N ARG A 210 4.10 -24.80 4.19
CA ARG A 210 4.11 -23.40 3.72
C ARG A 210 5.54 -22.87 3.69
N VAL A 211 5.80 -21.99 2.70
CA VAL A 211 7.06 -21.26 2.58
C VAL A 211 6.74 -19.78 2.53
N TYR A 212 7.44 -18.98 3.30
CA TYR A 212 7.41 -17.53 3.20
C TYR A 212 8.48 -17.08 2.20
N VAL A 213 8.05 -16.26 1.24
CA VAL A 213 8.90 -15.71 0.19
C VAL A 213 9.01 -14.21 0.39
N LYS A 214 10.23 -13.72 0.41
CA LYS A 214 10.58 -12.29 0.46
C LYS A 214 10.87 -11.81 -0.95
N THR A 215 10.14 -10.81 -1.42
CA THR A 215 10.28 -10.24 -2.77
C THR A 215 10.25 -8.71 -2.74
N SER A 216 10.74 -8.08 -3.79
CA SER A 216 10.65 -6.62 -3.93
C SER A 216 9.23 -6.15 -4.28
N ASP A 217 8.47 -6.95 -5.04
CA ASP A 217 7.07 -6.70 -5.39
C ASP A 217 6.32 -8.04 -5.46
N ALA A 218 5.32 -8.19 -4.60
CA ALA A 218 4.46 -9.38 -4.57
C ALA A 218 3.57 -9.54 -5.82
N ASN A 219 3.46 -8.48 -6.63
CA ASN A 219 2.65 -8.47 -7.85
C ASN A 219 3.51 -8.52 -9.13
N ASP A 220 4.82 -8.80 -9.01
CA ASP A 220 5.70 -8.97 -10.16
C ASP A 220 5.14 -10.07 -11.08
N PRO A 221 4.85 -9.77 -12.36
CA PRO A 221 4.33 -10.75 -13.30
C PRO A 221 5.23 -11.99 -13.46
N GLN A 222 6.56 -11.83 -13.34
CA GLN A 222 7.50 -12.95 -13.45
C GLN A 222 7.36 -13.89 -12.25
N LEU A 223 7.23 -13.31 -11.03
CA LEU A 223 6.98 -14.08 -9.82
C LEU A 223 5.66 -14.83 -9.91
N LEU A 224 4.58 -14.15 -10.30
CA LEU A 224 3.25 -14.76 -10.36
C LEU A 224 3.19 -15.89 -11.40
N ASN A 225 3.78 -15.71 -12.59
CA ASN A 225 3.85 -16.72 -13.63
C ASN A 225 4.67 -17.93 -13.18
N PHE A 226 5.79 -17.71 -12.51
CA PHE A 226 6.62 -18.79 -11.96
C PHE A 226 5.83 -19.63 -10.92
N LEU A 227 5.14 -18.96 -9.98
CA LEU A 227 4.35 -19.64 -8.97
C LEU A 227 3.18 -20.43 -9.58
N GLU A 228 2.55 -19.90 -10.62
CA GLU A 228 1.46 -20.57 -11.36
C GLU A 228 1.99 -21.79 -12.14
N GLN A 229 3.14 -21.68 -12.83
CA GLN A 229 3.77 -22.80 -13.53
C GLN A 229 4.15 -23.96 -12.59
N LYS A 230 4.52 -23.63 -11.36
CA LYS A 230 4.86 -24.62 -10.30
C LYS A 230 3.63 -25.15 -9.58
N ASN A 231 2.41 -24.72 -9.96
CA ASN A 231 1.17 -25.02 -9.24
C ASN A 231 1.24 -24.64 -7.74
N TYR A 232 1.90 -23.53 -7.45
CA TYR A 232 1.95 -22.97 -6.12
C TYR A 232 0.77 -22.03 -5.91
N HIS A 233 0.12 -22.17 -4.77
CA HIS A 233 -0.97 -21.30 -4.35
C HIS A 233 -0.44 -20.20 -3.44
N VAL A 234 -0.82 -18.97 -3.76
CA VAL A 234 -0.51 -17.79 -2.95
C VAL A 234 -1.81 -17.29 -2.32
N ASN A 235 -1.77 -16.92 -1.05
CA ASN A 235 -2.92 -16.27 -0.42
C ASN A 235 -3.17 -14.92 -1.10
N LYS A 236 -4.15 -14.93 -2.02
CA LYS A 236 -4.51 -13.77 -2.87
C LYS A 236 -5.09 -12.61 -2.08
N ASP A 237 -5.52 -12.79 -0.85
CA ASP A 237 -6.15 -11.73 -0.08
C ASP A 237 -5.13 -10.66 0.33
N LYS A 238 -3.90 -11.04 0.61
CA LYS A 238 -2.80 -10.09 0.86
C LYS A 238 -2.21 -9.49 -0.43
N THR A 239 -2.39 -10.14 -1.59
CA THR A 239 -1.98 -9.63 -2.92
C THR A 239 -3.10 -8.83 -3.62
N LYS A 240 -4.38 -8.98 -3.25
CA LYS A 240 -5.50 -8.20 -3.81
C LYS A 240 -5.32 -6.70 -3.62
N PHE A 241 -4.77 -6.26 -2.49
CA PHE A 241 -4.47 -4.85 -2.23
C PHE A 241 -3.43 -4.29 -3.22
N GLY A 242 -2.46 -5.07 -3.65
CA GLY A 242 -1.49 -4.66 -4.68
C GLY A 242 -2.14 -4.44 -6.05
N ARG A 243 -3.05 -5.33 -6.49
CA ARG A 243 -3.81 -5.15 -7.74
C ARG A 243 -4.73 -3.94 -7.69
N VAL A 244 -5.47 -3.77 -6.58
CA VAL A 244 -6.32 -2.59 -6.39
C VAL A 244 -5.48 -1.32 -6.43
N LYS A 245 -4.29 -1.31 -5.82
CA LYS A 245 -3.32 -0.22 -5.91
C LYS A 245 -2.92 0.07 -7.35
N GLN A 246 -2.48 -0.95 -8.10
CA GLN A 246 -2.07 -0.78 -9.50
C GLN A 246 -3.20 -0.24 -10.37
N VAL A 247 -4.41 -0.77 -10.23
CA VAL A 247 -5.58 -0.29 -10.97
C VAL A 247 -5.90 1.15 -10.59
N LEU A 248 -5.94 1.49 -9.31
CA LEU A 248 -6.17 2.86 -8.85
C LEU A 248 -5.08 3.83 -9.34
N GLN A 249 -3.81 3.43 -9.24
CA GLN A 249 -2.70 4.24 -9.76
C GLN A 249 -2.77 4.41 -11.28
N ALA A 250 -3.11 3.36 -12.03
CA ALA A 250 -3.28 3.43 -13.48
C ALA A 250 -4.41 4.36 -13.89
N VAL A 251 -5.58 4.26 -13.22
CA VAL A 251 -6.73 5.15 -13.46
C VAL A 251 -6.37 6.61 -13.16
N VAL A 252 -5.74 6.87 -12.03
CA VAL A 252 -5.34 8.23 -11.62
C VAL A 252 -4.27 8.79 -12.54
N THR A 253 -3.29 7.99 -12.96
CA THR A 253 -2.26 8.41 -13.93
C THR A 253 -2.88 8.69 -15.31
N GLY A 254 -3.81 7.84 -15.73
CA GLY A 254 -4.57 8.05 -16.98
C GLY A 254 -5.37 9.34 -16.96
N LEU A 255 -6.07 9.63 -15.86
CA LEU A 255 -6.77 10.91 -15.66
C LEU A 255 -5.82 12.10 -15.68
N GLY A 256 -4.64 11.98 -15.08
CA GLY A 256 -3.59 13.00 -15.12
C GLY A 256 -3.09 13.25 -16.54
N GLY A 257 -2.83 12.20 -17.31
CA GLY A 257 -2.46 12.30 -18.72
C GLY A 257 -3.56 12.97 -19.57
N PHE A 258 -4.81 12.58 -19.36
CA PHE A 258 -5.96 13.21 -20.02
C PHE A 258 -6.09 14.71 -19.66
N ALA A 259 -5.87 15.06 -18.40
CA ALA A 259 -5.88 16.45 -17.95
C ALA A 259 -4.81 17.31 -18.67
N VAL A 260 -3.61 16.77 -18.88
CA VAL A 260 -2.56 17.45 -19.65
C VAL A 260 -3.01 17.70 -21.09
N LEU A 261 -3.64 16.71 -21.75
CA LEU A 261 -4.20 16.90 -23.09
C LEU A 261 -5.26 17.99 -23.13
N VAL A 262 -6.17 18.03 -22.16
CA VAL A 262 -7.20 19.07 -22.05
C VAL A 262 -6.56 20.47 -21.88
N ILE A 263 -5.51 20.59 -21.06
CA ILE A 263 -4.77 21.85 -20.88
C ILE A 263 -4.13 22.28 -22.21
N LEU A 264 -3.48 21.36 -22.93
CA LEU A 264 -2.86 21.66 -24.23
C LEU A 264 -3.89 22.13 -25.25
N LEU A 265 -5.05 21.46 -25.37
CA LEU A 265 -6.14 21.86 -26.23
C LEU A 265 -6.70 23.24 -25.85
N ALA A 266 -6.90 23.49 -24.56
CA ALA A 266 -7.36 24.79 -24.07
C ALA A 266 -6.37 25.91 -24.39
N MET A 267 -5.06 25.66 -24.25
CA MET A 267 -4.03 26.63 -24.64
C MET A 267 -3.98 26.86 -26.15
N MET A 268 -4.21 25.83 -26.96
CA MET A 268 -4.30 25.97 -28.42
C MET A 268 -5.50 26.80 -28.84
N LEU A 269 -6.68 26.55 -28.29
CA LEU A 269 -7.89 27.36 -28.52
C LEU A 269 -7.68 28.80 -28.08
N PHE A 270 -7.02 29.02 -26.95
CA PHE A 270 -6.67 30.34 -26.47
C PHE A 270 -5.70 31.07 -27.44
N SER A 271 -4.72 30.34 -28.00
CA SER A 271 -3.82 30.88 -29.02
C SER A 271 -4.56 31.34 -30.26
N PHE A 272 -5.53 30.58 -30.77
CA PHE A 272 -6.37 30.97 -31.89
C PHE A 272 -7.23 32.21 -31.56
N TYR A 273 -7.79 32.24 -30.35
CA TYR A 273 -8.55 33.42 -29.90
C TYR A 273 -7.69 34.70 -29.88
N LEU A 274 -6.45 34.61 -29.37
CA LEU A 274 -5.51 35.74 -29.39
C LEU A 274 -5.14 36.15 -30.81
N GLN A 275 -4.92 35.21 -31.74
CA GLN A 275 -4.65 35.51 -33.14
C GLN A 275 -5.80 36.30 -33.78
N LEU A 276 -7.03 35.84 -33.54
CA LEU A 276 -8.22 36.50 -34.05
C LEU A 276 -8.39 37.93 -33.47
N MET A 277 -8.13 38.08 -32.15
CA MET A 277 -8.22 39.39 -31.48
C MET A 277 -7.18 40.37 -32.03
N ILE A 278 -5.94 39.93 -32.20
CA ILE A 278 -4.85 40.73 -32.75
C ILE A 278 -5.17 41.10 -34.25
N ALA A 279 -5.66 40.12 -35.03
CA ALA A 279 -6.04 40.35 -36.41
C ALA A 279 -7.17 41.41 -36.55
N ARG A 280 -8.19 41.37 -35.67
CA ARG A 280 -9.26 42.36 -35.63
C ARG A 280 -8.80 43.76 -35.19
N SER A 281 -7.73 43.82 -34.39
CA SER A 281 -7.18 45.10 -33.89
C SER A 281 -5.93 45.54 -34.65
N LYS A 282 -5.67 44.94 -35.83
CA LYS A 282 -4.44 45.15 -36.60
C LYS A 282 -4.17 46.63 -36.88
N ASP A 283 -5.18 47.37 -37.41
CA ASP A 283 -5.03 48.79 -37.81
C ASP A 283 -4.70 49.66 -36.59
N ASN A 284 -5.39 49.47 -35.48
CA ASN A 284 -5.11 50.17 -34.22
C ASN A 284 -3.72 49.87 -33.66
N LEU A 285 -3.26 48.62 -33.77
CA LEU A 285 -1.94 48.21 -33.31
C LEU A 285 -0.83 48.76 -34.21
N GLN A 286 -1.04 48.83 -35.54
CA GLN A 286 -0.13 49.45 -36.48
C GLN A 286 -0.03 50.96 -36.23
N LEU A 287 -1.15 51.65 -35.99
CA LEU A 287 -1.14 53.04 -35.61
C LEU A 287 -0.31 53.33 -34.37
N LEU A 288 -0.42 52.45 -33.31
CA LEU A 288 0.39 52.60 -32.12
C LEU A 288 1.89 52.37 -32.39
N ILE A 289 2.24 51.44 -33.28
CA ILE A 289 3.63 51.21 -33.68
C ILE A 289 4.17 52.41 -34.46
N THR A 290 3.39 53.02 -35.36
CA THR A 290 3.78 54.24 -36.10
C THR A 290 3.92 55.47 -35.20
N LEU A 291 3.18 55.50 -34.07
CA LEU A 291 3.33 56.52 -33.02
C LEU A 291 4.55 56.29 -32.12
N GLY A 292 5.37 55.25 -32.40
CA GLY A 292 6.63 54.99 -31.69
C GLY A 292 6.57 54.01 -30.50
N TYR A 293 5.41 53.36 -30.26
CA TYR A 293 5.33 52.33 -29.22
C TYR A 293 6.04 51.05 -29.65
N SER A 294 6.97 50.57 -28.85
CA SER A 294 7.69 49.34 -29.19
C SER A 294 6.79 48.10 -29.13
N PRO A 295 6.95 47.11 -30.06
CA PRO A 295 6.19 45.85 -30.03
C PRO A 295 6.35 45.11 -28.71
N GLY A 296 7.51 45.21 -28.04
CA GLY A 296 7.76 44.61 -26.74
C GLY A 296 6.92 45.23 -25.62
N TRP A 297 6.73 46.53 -25.60
CA TRP A 297 5.88 47.23 -24.63
C TRP A 297 4.40 46.86 -24.85
N LEU A 298 3.94 46.88 -26.11
CA LEU A 298 2.59 46.47 -26.46
C LEU A 298 2.30 45.03 -26.06
N SER A 299 3.24 44.10 -26.30
CA SER A 299 3.13 42.72 -25.87
C SER A 299 2.95 42.61 -24.36
N LYS A 300 3.75 43.32 -23.59
CA LYS A 300 3.70 43.30 -22.11
C LYS A 300 2.37 43.87 -21.60
N THR A 301 1.88 44.94 -22.22
CA THR A 301 0.62 45.62 -21.86
C THR A 301 -0.59 44.70 -22.14
N VAL A 302 -0.63 44.07 -23.30
CA VAL A 302 -1.68 43.11 -23.67
C VAL A 302 -1.64 41.89 -22.79
N SER A 303 -0.46 41.33 -22.54
CA SER A 303 -0.31 40.14 -21.66
C SER A 303 -0.76 40.39 -20.23
N ARG A 304 -0.50 41.58 -19.68
CA ARG A 304 -0.93 41.95 -18.31
C ARG A 304 -2.43 41.82 -18.07
N LYS A 305 -3.25 42.05 -19.09
CA LYS A 305 -4.71 41.93 -18.99
C LYS A 305 -5.17 40.47 -18.73
N TRP A 306 -4.37 39.49 -19.13
CA TRP A 306 -4.72 38.08 -19.02
C TRP A 306 -4.21 37.40 -17.75
N ILE A 307 -3.20 37.96 -17.09
CA ILE A 307 -2.62 37.41 -15.86
C ILE A 307 -3.69 37.21 -14.78
N PRO A 308 -4.57 38.19 -14.45
CA PRO A 308 -5.59 37.99 -13.41
C PRO A 308 -6.58 36.88 -13.75
N VAL A 309 -6.85 36.64 -15.03
CA VAL A 309 -7.74 35.57 -15.46
C VAL A 309 -7.09 34.18 -15.17
N TYR A 310 -5.80 34.01 -15.48
CA TYR A 310 -5.09 32.77 -15.15
C TYR A 310 -5.00 32.53 -13.65
N VAL A 311 -4.70 33.59 -12.89
CA VAL A 311 -4.66 33.52 -11.42
C VAL A 311 -6.02 33.07 -10.88
N LEU A 312 -7.11 33.68 -11.36
CA LEU A 312 -8.46 33.33 -10.92
C LEU A 312 -8.82 31.87 -11.25
N ILE A 313 -8.50 31.40 -12.48
CA ILE A 313 -8.77 30.02 -12.91
C ILE A 313 -7.99 29.03 -12.04
N ILE A 314 -6.69 29.25 -11.86
CA ILE A 314 -5.84 28.32 -11.12
C ILE A 314 -6.17 28.36 -9.63
N PHE A 315 -6.46 29.53 -9.07
CA PHE A 315 -6.89 29.67 -7.69
C PHE A 315 -8.24 29.00 -7.42
N SER A 316 -9.22 29.16 -8.33
CA SER A 316 -10.51 28.46 -8.21
C SER A 316 -10.35 26.93 -8.31
N ALA A 317 -9.47 26.44 -9.20
CA ALA A 317 -9.17 25.03 -9.31
C ALA A 317 -8.49 24.49 -8.05
N LEU A 318 -7.55 25.24 -7.44
CA LEU A 318 -6.95 24.89 -6.14
C LEU A 318 -7.99 24.81 -5.02
N LEU A 319 -8.91 25.78 -4.96
CA LEU A 319 -9.96 25.83 -3.97
C LEU A 319 -10.92 24.65 -4.09
N LEU A 320 -11.32 24.32 -5.31
CA LEU A 320 -12.14 23.13 -5.60
C LEU A 320 -11.40 21.83 -5.26
N THR A 321 -10.11 21.72 -5.57
CA THR A 321 -9.31 20.56 -5.19
C THR A 321 -9.20 20.42 -3.67
N ALA A 322 -9.06 21.53 -2.94
CA ALA A 322 -9.07 21.53 -1.47
C ALA A 322 -10.43 21.08 -0.91
N LEU A 323 -11.51 21.55 -1.51
CA LEU A 323 -12.86 21.14 -1.15
C LEU A 323 -13.07 19.64 -1.38
N PHE A 324 -12.65 19.11 -2.53
CA PHE A 324 -12.72 17.68 -2.82
C PHE A 324 -11.88 16.86 -1.83
N GLN A 325 -10.69 17.32 -1.46
CA GLN A 325 -9.86 16.67 -0.45
C GLN A 325 -10.56 16.62 0.92
N TYR A 326 -11.16 17.72 1.33
CA TYR A 326 -11.89 17.81 2.59
C TYR A 326 -13.11 16.86 2.61
N ILE A 327 -13.92 16.86 1.54
CA ILE A 327 -15.08 15.97 1.39
C ILE A 327 -14.65 14.52 1.38
N PHE A 328 -13.57 14.20 0.64
CA PHE A 328 -13.03 12.85 0.56
C PHE A 328 -12.59 12.33 1.94
N LYS A 329 -11.89 13.16 2.72
CA LYS A 329 -11.51 12.80 4.09
C LYS A 329 -12.75 12.53 4.96
N GLN A 330 -13.77 13.35 4.87
CA GLN A 330 -14.95 13.26 5.72
C GLN A 330 -15.89 12.10 5.33
N ALA A 331 -16.05 11.84 4.03
CA ALA A 331 -16.97 10.83 3.52
C ALA A 331 -16.37 9.40 3.49
N VAL A 332 -15.10 9.27 3.19
CA VAL A 332 -14.45 7.96 2.95
C VAL A 332 -13.60 7.50 4.13
N LEU A 333 -13.09 8.45 4.93
CA LEU A 333 -12.09 8.19 5.97
C LEU A 333 -12.46 8.78 7.33
N SER A 334 -13.76 8.92 7.60
CA SER A 334 -14.25 9.31 8.92
C SER A 334 -13.78 8.29 9.96
N GLY A 335 -12.80 8.69 10.79
CA GLY A 335 -12.19 7.83 11.81
C GLY A 335 -10.74 7.42 11.55
N ARG A 336 -10.09 7.89 10.46
CA ARG A 336 -8.67 7.68 10.19
C ARG A 336 -7.91 9.00 10.16
N ASP A 337 -7.01 9.18 11.12
CA ASP A 337 -6.18 10.40 11.23
C ASP A 337 -4.99 10.42 10.25
N GLU A 338 -4.81 9.38 9.47
CA GLU A 338 -3.66 9.15 8.59
C GLU A 338 -3.57 10.12 7.40
N LEU A 339 -4.69 10.71 6.95
CA LEU A 339 -4.70 11.69 5.85
C LEU A 339 -4.94 13.11 6.35
N SER A 340 -4.05 14.00 5.94
CA SER A 340 -4.23 15.44 6.18
C SER A 340 -5.48 15.97 5.45
N PRO A 341 -6.31 16.81 6.11
CA PRO A 341 -7.41 17.50 5.47
C PRO A 341 -6.95 18.57 4.47
N PHE A 342 -5.66 18.94 4.53
CA PHE A 342 -5.07 19.99 3.71
C PHE A 342 -4.43 19.42 2.45
N LEU A 343 -4.32 20.28 1.42
CA LEU A 343 -3.60 19.96 0.21
C LEU A 343 -2.11 19.69 0.51
N ASN A 344 -1.54 18.75 -0.21
CA ASN A 344 -0.11 18.53 -0.14
C ASN A 344 0.64 19.73 -0.76
N TYR A 345 1.77 20.09 -0.15
CA TYR A 345 2.62 21.19 -0.65
C TYR A 345 2.99 21.04 -2.13
N SER A 346 3.20 19.80 -2.61
CA SER A 346 3.49 19.51 -4.02
C SER A 346 2.40 20.00 -4.98
N ILE A 347 1.13 20.04 -4.55
CA ILE A 347 0.00 20.51 -5.38
C ILE A 347 0.05 22.02 -5.54
N VAL A 348 0.36 22.74 -4.47
CA VAL A 348 0.52 24.20 -4.52
C VAL A 348 1.68 24.58 -5.42
N LEU A 349 2.79 23.86 -5.33
CA LEU A 349 3.96 24.05 -6.18
C LEU A 349 3.63 23.76 -7.66
N LEU A 350 2.90 22.67 -7.94
CA LEU A 350 2.45 22.34 -9.29
C LEU A 350 1.55 23.42 -9.87
N ALA A 351 0.61 23.95 -9.08
CA ALA A 351 -0.26 25.06 -9.49
C ALA A 351 0.53 26.33 -9.81
N ALA A 352 1.55 26.65 -9.03
CA ALA A 352 2.45 27.78 -9.30
C ALA A 352 3.24 27.59 -10.61
N ILE A 353 3.75 26.37 -10.86
CA ILE A 353 4.44 26.03 -12.11
C ILE A 353 3.49 26.19 -13.31
N LEU A 354 2.25 25.69 -13.20
CA LEU A 354 1.24 25.84 -14.26
C LEU A 354 0.91 27.30 -14.53
N LEU A 355 0.79 28.13 -13.50
CA LEU A 355 0.58 29.57 -13.65
C LEU A 355 1.72 30.22 -14.44
N LEU A 356 2.96 29.96 -14.03
CA LEU A 356 4.14 30.50 -14.72
C LEU A 356 4.20 30.05 -16.18
N LEU A 357 3.87 28.78 -16.44
CA LEU A 357 3.86 28.22 -17.79
C LEU A 357 2.79 28.88 -18.65
N CYS A 358 1.56 29.07 -18.15
CA CYS A 358 0.48 29.76 -18.85
C CYS A 358 0.87 31.21 -19.18
N VAL A 359 1.43 31.93 -18.22
CA VAL A 359 1.88 33.31 -18.42
C VAL A 359 3.02 33.40 -19.45
N TYR A 360 3.99 32.46 -19.34
CA TYR A 360 5.14 32.43 -20.27
C TYR A 360 4.70 32.13 -21.71
N VAL A 361 3.88 31.10 -21.92
CA VAL A 361 3.39 30.74 -23.26
C VAL A 361 2.55 31.87 -23.87
N ASN A 362 1.65 32.45 -23.05
CA ASN A 362 0.84 33.58 -23.48
C ASN A 362 1.72 34.76 -23.92
N ASN A 363 2.69 35.17 -23.12
CA ASN A 363 3.58 36.29 -23.41
C ASN A 363 4.41 36.02 -24.69
N ARG A 364 4.92 34.79 -24.86
CA ARG A 364 5.68 34.37 -26.05
C ARG A 364 4.81 34.42 -27.33
N LEU A 365 3.55 33.96 -27.23
CA LEU A 365 2.62 33.96 -28.36
C LEU A 365 2.26 35.38 -28.79
N ILE A 366 1.86 36.24 -27.86
CA ILE A 366 1.51 37.65 -28.13
C ILE A 366 2.72 38.37 -28.75
N ARG A 367 3.91 38.16 -28.19
CA ARG A 367 5.14 38.76 -28.73
C ARG A 367 5.39 38.31 -30.17
N LYS A 368 5.29 37.00 -30.47
CA LYS A 368 5.48 36.46 -31.83
C LYS A 368 4.46 37.03 -32.83
N LEU A 369 3.23 37.24 -32.40
CA LEU A 369 2.17 37.79 -33.26
C LEU A 369 2.38 39.28 -33.55
N LEU A 370 2.78 40.06 -32.54
CA LEU A 370 3.04 41.51 -32.72
C LEU A 370 4.29 41.81 -33.57
N TYR A 371 5.31 40.94 -33.55
CA TYR A 371 6.47 41.08 -34.44
C TYR A 371 6.21 40.68 -35.89
N ARG A 372 5.03 40.11 -36.19
CA ARG A 372 4.60 39.76 -37.55
C ARG A 372 3.62 40.78 -38.17
N LEU A 373 3.23 41.82 -37.42
CA LEU A 373 2.41 42.93 -37.86
C LEU A 373 3.27 43.99 -38.52
#